data_d39bae6ce26933f8b14df88033d010c6
#
_entry.id   d39bae6ce26933f8b14df88033d010c6
#
_cell.length_a   1.000
_cell.length_b   1.000
_cell.length_c   1.000
_cell.angle_alpha   90.00
_cell.angle_beta   90.00
_cell.angle_gamma   90.00
#
_symmetry.space_group_name_H-M   'P 1'
#
loop_
_entity.id
_entity.type
_entity.pdbx_description
1 polymer ?
#
loop_
_entity_poly.entity_id
_entity_poly.type
_entity_poly.pdbx_seq_one_letter_code
_entity_poly.pdbx_strand_id
1 'polypeptide(L)'
;KASGLTTPFHHHRRVTTRESLSAVMNASGSIRLQIEALLSMGLANSPMYGARIDVVSGNLVTAKPYGIRDGVDFQLSGEVRSIDTDAIQRHLLSQNIILLGPTGYSTTGEVFNLLAEEVATKTAISLKADKLIFLGRSAGLMDEHGQLIREVLPHQLEEHLLQYQDANSDIFLHLHGAKTASLQGVHRVHLISYATDGAMLEELFTRDGSGTMITDAHYEEVRTANIQDVGGLINLLRPLEEEGILVYRSRERLENEIEQFAVIERDGTILACAALYPIPTAEGELRSAEIACVAVHPSY
;
A
#
# COMPACT_ATOMS: atom_id res chain seq x y z
N LYS A 1 17.98 -4.67 21.16
CA LYS A 1 17.89 -4.15 22.55
C LYS A 1 17.97 -5.28 23.59
N ALA A 2 17.45 -6.47 23.32
CA ALA A 2 17.47 -7.59 24.28
C ALA A 2 18.90 -8.13 24.58
N SER A 3 19.86 -7.96 23.66
CA SER A 3 21.24 -8.43 23.82
C SER A 3 22.16 -7.43 24.53
N GLY A 4 21.71 -6.22 24.85
CA GLY A 4 22.53 -5.16 25.43
C GLY A 4 23.61 -4.57 24.50
N LEU A 5 23.71 -5.06 23.26
CA LEU A 5 24.65 -4.58 22.28
C LEU A 5 24.25 -3.19 21.76
N THR A 6 25.12 -2.21 21.95
CA THR A 6 25.01 -0.89 21.37
C THR A 6 25.92 -0.82 20.13
N THR A 7 25.34 -0.57 18.99
CA THR A 7 26.10 -0.35 17.74
C THR A 7 25.79 1.02 17.20
N PRO A 8 26.79 1.74 16.63
CA PRO A 8 26.58 3.06 16.09
C PRO A 8 25.63 3.05 14.90
N PHE A 9 24.87 4.15 14.75
CA PHE A 9 24.06 4.46 13.58
C PHE A 9 24.69 5.61 12.82
N HIS A 10 24.78 5.48 11.52
CA HIS A 10 25.14 6.56 10.60
C HIS A 10 24.12 6.58 9.45
N HIS A 11 23.62 7.76 9.11
CA HIS A 11 22.63 7.91 8.03
C HIS A 11 21.46 6.94 8.14
N HIS A 12 20.85 6.85 9.32
CA HIS A 12 19.74 5.95 9.65
C HIS A 12 20.05 4.44 9.49
N ARG A 13 21.30 4.07 9.21
CA ARG A 13 21.72 2.68 9.04
C ARG A 13 22.67 2.28 10.17
N ARG A 14 22.47 1.08 10.70
CA ARG A 14 23.32 0.51 11.74
C ARG A 14 24.63 0.03 11.15
N VAL A 15 25.76 0.27 11.84
CA VAL A 15 27.02 -0.44 11.58
C VAL A 15 26.90 -1.83 12.17
N THR A 16 26.94 -2.87 11.34
CA THR A 16 26.70 -4.26 11.77
C THR A 16 27.99 -5.04 11.88
N THR A 17 28.47 -5.24 13.11
CA THR A 17 29.60 -6.13 13.39
C THR A 17 29.17 -7.59 13.28
N ARG A 18 30.14 -8.53 13.28
CA ARG A 18 29.85 -9.97 13.28
C ARG A 18 28.99 -10.41 14.49
N GLU A 19 29.26 -9.84 15.65
CA GLU A 19 28.49 -10.10 16.87
C GLU A 19 27.05 -9.58 16.77
N SER A 20 26.88 -8.34 16.30
CA SER A 20 25.57 -7.76 16.11
C SER A 20 24.77 -8.46 15.01
N LEU A 21 25.42 -8.98 13.95
CA LEU A 21 24.76 -9.79 12.94
C LEU A 21 24.22 -11.10 13.54
N SER A 22 24.98 -11.77 14.41
CA SER A 22 24.48 -12.96 15.11
C SER A 22 23.21 -12.66 15.93
N ALA A 23 23.17 -11.54 16.62
CA ALA A 23 21.98 -11.10 17.35
C ALA A 23 20.79 -10.78 16.41
N VAL A 24 21.06 -10.17 15.22
CA VAL A 24 20.04 -9.91 14.20
C VAL A 24 19.46 -11.22 13.67
N MET A 25 20.32 -12.18 13.32
CA MET A 25 19.88 -13.50 12.82
C MET A 25 19.01 -14.24 13.83
N ASN A 26 19.41 -14.25 15.10
CA ASN A 26 18.65 -14.89 16.18
C ASN A 26 17.28 -14.21 16.38
N ALA A 27 17.24 -12.88 16.42
CA ALA A 27 16.00 -12.12 16.55
C ALA A 27 15.07 -12.32 15.35
N SER A 28 15.61 -12.24 14.14
CA SER A 28 14.85 -12.43 12.90
C SER A 28 14.27 -13.84 12.80
N GLY A 29 15.05 -14.87 13.14
CA GLY A 29 14.60 -16.26 13.17
C GLY A 29 13.49 -16.48 14.21
N SER A 30 13.65 -15.92 15.42
CA SER A 30 12.63 -16.02 16.48
C SER A 30 11.32 -15.33 16.09
N ILE A 31 11.39 -14.11 15.54
CA ILE A 31 10.19 -13.36 15.10
C ILE A 31 9.49 -14.09 13.95
N ARG A 32 10.24 -14.64 12.99
CA ARG A 32 9.69 -15.43 11.90
C ARG A 32 8.85 -16.59 12.42
N LEU A 33 9.42 -17.40 13.31
CA LEU A 33 8.71 -18.56 13.90
C LEU A 33 7.46 -18.13 14.68
N GLN A 34 7.50 -17.00 15.37
CA GLN A 34 6.33 -16.46 16.07
C GLN A 34 5.23 -16.04 15.12
N ILE A 35 5.57 -15.38 14.00
CA ILE A 35 4.59 -14.99 12.96
C ILE A 35 4.00 -16.24 12.31
N GLU A 36 4.82 -17.22 11.92
CA GLU A 36 4.37 -18.49 11.34
C GLU A 36 3.40 -19.21 12.30
N ALA A 37 3.71 -19.24 13.61
CA ALA A 37 2.85 -19.85 14.62
C ALA A 37 1.50 -19.10 14.76
N LEU A 38 1.52 -17.76 14.75
CA LEU A 38 0.29 -16.95 14.81
C LEU A 38 -0.60 -17.15 13.59
N LEU A 39 -0.02 -17.23 12.40
CA LEU A 39 -0.75 -17.47 11.16
C LEU A 39 -1.26 -18.92 11.03
N SER A 40 -0.72 -19.85 11.82
CA SER A 40 -1.17 -21.24 11.88
C SER A 40 -2.35 -21.46 12.85
N MET A 41 -2.82 -20.40 13.53
CA MET A 41 -3.94 -20.51 14.46
C MET A 41 -5.26 -20.78 13.72
N GLY A 42 -5.99 -21.80 14.19
CA GLY A 42 -7.28 -22.19 13.63
C GLY A 42 -8.25 -22.66 14.72
N LEU A 43 -8.33 -21.91 15.84
CA LEU A 43 -9.16 -22.27 16.99
C LEU A 43 -10.64 -22.35 16.59
N ALA A 44 -11.33 -23.39 17.10
CA ALA A 44 -12.78 -23.47 16.98
C ALA A 44 -13.45 -22.24 17.61
N ASN A 45 -14.50 -21.74 17.01
CA ASN A 45 -15.21 -20.50 17.40
C ASN A 45 -14.38 -19.21 17.27
N SER A 46 -13.33 -19.21 16.47
CA SER A 46 -12.59 -18.00 16.08
C SER A 46 -12.84 -17.66 14.60
N PRO A 47 -12.63 -16.41 14.19
CA PRO A 47 -12.68 -16.03 12.76
C PRO A 47 -11.71 -16.83 11.89
N MET A 48 -10.67 -17.39 12.48
CA MET A 48 -9.63 -18.19 11.80
C MET A 48 -9.99 -19.68 11.70
N TYR A 49 -11.16 -20.11 12.19
CA TYR A 49 -11.56 -21.52 12.12
C TYR A 49 -11.66 -22.02 10.68
N GLY A 50 -10.90 -23.05 10.38
CA GLY A 50 -10.84 -23.62 9.03
C GLY A 50 -9.99 -22.82 8.03
N ALA A 51 -9.41 -21.67 8.41
CA ALA A 51 -8.47 -20.96 7.58
C ALA A 51 -7.19 -21.80 7.39
N ARG A 52 -6.73 -21.89 6.14
CA ARG A 52 -5.44 -22.48 5.79
C ARG A 52 -4.58 -21.33 5.24
N ILE A 53 -3.60 -20.91 6.04
CA ILE A 53 -2.66 -19.85 5.66
C ILE A 53 -1.27 -20.50 5.60
N ASP A 54 -0.78 -20.69 4.39
CA ASP A 54 0.56 -21.19 4.15
C ASP A 54 1.54 -20.02 4.09
N VAL A 55 2.60 -20.07 4.90
CA VAL A 55 3.63 -19.03 5.00
C VAL A 55 4.94 -19.58 4.46
N VAL A 56 5.57 -18.84 3.56
CA VAL A 56 6.85 -19.20 2.95
C VAL A 56 7.89 -18.15 3.26
N SER A 57 9.05 -18.59 3.75
CA SER A 57 10.25 -17.80 3.93
C SER A 57 11.41 -18.44 3.20
N GLY A 58 12.40 -17.65 2.78
CA GLY A 58 13.57 -18.21 2.10
C GLY A 58 14.63 -17.19 1.74
N ASN A 59 15.55 -17.61 0.89
CA ASN A 59 16.65 -16.79 0.35
C ASN A 59 16.22 -15.95 -0.85
N LEU A 60 15.07 -15.28 -0.75
CA LEU A 60 14.43 -14.54 -1.83
C LEU A 60 15.04 -13.13 -2.04
N VAL A 61 15.88 -12.67 -1.12
CA VAL A 61 16.52 -11.36 -1.15
C VAL A 61 18.03 -11.54 -1.33
N THR A 62 18.55 -11.12 -2.48
CA THR A 62 20.00 -11.05 -2.70
C THR A 62 20.52 -9.71 -2.20
N ALA A 63 21.59 -9.75 -1.41
CA ALA A 63 22.23 -8.59 -0.82
C ALA A 63 23.61 -8.34 -1.40
N LYS A 64 24.10 -7.11 -1.27
CA LYS A 64 25.50 -6.71 -1.44
C LYS A 64 25.94 -5.89 -0.23
N PRO A 65 27.27 -5.82 0.07
CA PRO A 65 27.76 -4.95 1.15
C PRO A 65 27.36 -3.49 0.91
N TYR A 66 26.99 -2.80 1.95
CA TYR A 66 26.80 -1.34 1.91
C TYR A 66 28.12 -0.61 1.72
N GLY A 67 29.22 -1.20 2.23
CA GLY A 67 30.58 -0.74 2.06
C GLY A 67 30.96 0.42 2.97
N ILE A 68 31.91 1.23 2.50
CA ILE A 68 32.38 2.43 3.21
C ILE A 68 31.64 3.64 2.66
N ARG A 69 31.00 4.41 3.53
CA ARG A 69 30.32 5.68 3.21
C ARG A 69 30.75 6.75 4.20
N ASP A 70 31.13 7.91 3.69
CA ASP A 70 31.58 9.06 4.48
C ASP A 70 32.65 8.72 5.53
N GLY A 71 33.58 7.83 5.15
CA GLY A 71 34.66 7.35 6.01
C GLY A 71 34.29 6.30 7.05
N VAL A 72 33.01 5.87 7.09
CA VAL A 72 32.51 4.83 8.01
C VAL A 72 32.40 3.50 7.26
N ASP A 73 33.05 2.47 7.78
CA ASP A 73 32.90 1.09 7.32
C ASP A 73 31.66 0.45 7.97
N PHE A 74 30.67 0.13 7.16
CA PHE A 74 29.41 -0.48 7.61
C PHE A 74 29.49 -2.00 7.80
N GLN A 75 30.62 -2.61 7.53
CA GLN A 75 30.95 -4.03 7.74
C GLN A 75 29.89 -4.98 7.14
N LEU A 76 29.12 -5.68 7.99
CA LEU A 76 28.08 -6.64 7.58
C LEU A 76 26.68 -6.02 7.43
N SER A 77 26.58 -4.70 7.35
CA SER A 77 25.38 -4.05 6.84
C SER A 77 25.38 -4.12 5.32
N GLY A 78 24.26 -4.48 4.76
CA GLY A 78 24.07 -4.62 3.33
C GLY A 78 22.99 -3.73 2.77
N GLU A 79 22.87 -3.73 1.47
CA GLU A 79 21.75 -3.18 0.73
C GLU A 79 21.17 -4.23 -0.22
N VAL A 80 19.89 -4.08 -0.59
CA VAL A 80 19.22 -5.02 -1.49
C VAL A 80 19.81 -4.89 -2.90
N ARG A 81 20.36 -5.98 -3.42
CA ARG A 81 20.85 -6.09 -4.79
C ARG A 81 19.74 -6.46 -5.76
N SER A 82 18.96 -7.49 -5.43
CA SER A 82 17.84 -7.97 -6.22
C SER A 82 16.85 -8.77 -5.37
N ILE A 83 15.61 -8.83 -5.85
CA ILE A 83 14.54 -9.65 -5.30
C ILE A 83 14.26 -10.76 -6.30
N ASP A 84 14.11 -12.01 -5.83
CA ASP A 84 13.69 -13.13 -6.67
C ASP A 84 12.18 -13.08 -6.91
N THR A 85 11.79 -12.24 -7.87
CA THR A 85 10.38 -12.01 -8.23
C THR A 85 9.71 -13.27 -8.73
N ASP A 86 10.40 -14.09 -9.49
CA ASP A 86 9.83 -15.31 -10.08
C ASP A 86 9.47 -16.34 -9.00
N ALA A 87 10.34 -16.51 -8.02
CA ALA A 87 10.05 -17.39 -6.88
C ALA A 87 8.89 -16.85 -6.05
N ILE A 88 8.90 -15.54 -5.75
CA ILE A 88 7.82 -14.91 -4.98
C ILE A 88 6.48 -15.04 -5.71
N GLN A 89 6.43 -14.74 -7.00
CA GLN A 89 5.19 -14.84 -7.79
C GLN A 89 4.63 -16.26 -7.82
N ARG A 90 5.48 -17.29 -7.98
CA ARG A 90 5.01 -18.69 -7.92
C ARG A 90 4.32 -19.01 -6.59
N HIS A 91 4.86 -18.52 -5.48
CA HIS A 91 4.25 -18.74 -4.18
C HIS A 91 2.96 -17.92 -3.99
N LEU A 92 2.92 -16.67 -4.44
CA LEU A 92 1.71 -15.84 -4.40
C LEU A 92 0.57 -16.42 -5.24
N LEU A 93 0.88 -16.96 -6.44
CA LEU A 93 -0.11 -17.67 -7.26
C LEU A 93 -0.68 -18.90 -6.57
N SER A 94 0.08 -19.53 -5.66
CA SER A 94 -0.39 -20.62 -4.79
C SER A 94 -1.08 -20.12 -3.53
N GLN A 95 -1.41 -18.83 -3.44
CA GLN A 95 -2.05 -18.16 -2.29
C GLN A 95 -1.24 -18.20 -0.99
N ASN A 96 0.07 -18.38 -1.06
CA ASN A 96 0.95 -18.34 0.09
C ASN A 96 1.24 -16.89 0.52
N ILE A 97 1.42 -16.68 1.82
CA ILE A 97 2.00 -15.46 2.36
C ILE A 97 3.52 -15.57 2.29
N ILE A 98 4.17 -14.56 1.74
CA ILE A 98 5.64 -14.48 1.71
C ILE A 98 6.13 -13.64 2.87
N LEU A 99 6.92 -14.25 3.75
CA LEU A 99 7.51 -13.58 4.90
C LEU A 99 9.00 -13.30 4.65
N LEU A 100 9.34 -12.04 4.42
CA LEU A 100 10.71 -11.58 4.23
C LEU A 100 11.23 -10.92 5.52
N GLY A 101 12.44 -11.25 5.91
CA GLY A 101 13.11 -10.62 7.05
C GLY A 101 14.09 -9.52 6.62
N PRO A 102 14.66 -8.76 7.59
CA PRO A 102 15.66 -7.71 7.33
C PRO A 102 17.06 -8.31 7.14
N THR A 103 17.15 -9.42 6.43
CA THR A 103 18.41 -10.10 6.11
C THR A 103 18.42 -10.48 4.63
N GLY A 104 19.60 -10.41 4.02
CA GLY A 104 19.80 -10.85 2.65
C GLY A 104 21.09 -11.64 2.51
N TYR A 105 21.23 -12.32 1.38
CA TYR A 105 22.33 -13.24 1.11
C TYR A 105 23.14 -12.76 -0.07
N SER A 106 24.48 -12.77 0.06
CA SER A 106 25.35 -12.56 -1.09
C SER A 106 25.41 -13.81 -1.96
N THR A 107 25.92 -13.64 -3.18
CA THR A 107 26.19 -14.77 -4.08
C THR A 107 27.33 -15.69 -3.57
N THR A 108 28.10 -15.23 -2.60
CA THR A 108 29.17 -15.99 -1.91
C THR A 108 28.69 -16.67 -0.63
N GLY A 109 27.39 -16.54 -0.28
CA GLY A 109 26.79 -17.20 0.88
C GLY A 109 26.91 -16.42 2.18
N GLU A 110 27.35 -15.16 2.14
CA GLU A 110 27.41 -14.29 3.31
C GLU A 110 26.04 -13.71 3.62
N VAL A 111 25.75 -13.53 4.90
CA VAL A 111 24.53 -12.89 5.38
C VAL A 111 24.79 -11.43 5.70
N PHE A 112 23.90 -10.55 5.27
CA PHE A 112 23.92 -9.12 5.55
C PHE A 112 22.68 -8.68 6.30
N ASN A 113 22.87 -7.73 7.22
CA ASN A 113 21.78 -7.00 7.87
C ASN A 113 21.29 -5.90 6.94
N LEU A 114 20.02 -5.91 6.58
CA LEU A 114 19.37 -4.95 5.69
C LEU A 114 18.43 -4.04 6.48
N LEU A 115 18.02 -2.93 5.87
CA LEU A 115 16.88 -2.16 6.34
C LEU A 115 15.59 -2.86 5.91
N ALA A 116 14.66 -3.07 6.83
CA ALA A 116 13.37 -3.69 6.55
C ALA A 116 12.57 -2.85 5.54
N GLU A 117 12.64 -1.53 5.68
CA GLU A 117 11.99 -0.55 4.80
C GLU A 117 12.54 -0.63 3.36
N GLU A 118 13.85 -0.85 3.22
CA GLU A 118 14.46 -1.05 1.90
C GLU A 118 14.02 -2.36 1.27
N VAL A 119 13.98 -3.45 2.05
CA VAL A 119 13.48 -4.75 1.58
C VAL A 119 12.02 -4.62 1.12
N ALA A 120 11.16 -4.01 1.93
CA ALA A 120 9.76 -3.79 1.60
C ALA A 120 9.59 -2.94 0.33
N THR A 121 10.29 -1.80 0.25
CA THR A 121 10.25 -0.89 -0.90
C THR A 121 10.70 -1.57 -2.19
N LYS A 122 11.86 -2.23 -2.16
CA LYS A 122 12.39 -2.94 -3.34
C LYS A 122 11.51 -4.11 -3.76
N THR A 123 10.94 -4.82 -2.81
CA THR A 123 9.99 -5.92 -3.09
C THR A 123 8.72 -5.38 -3.76
N ALA A 124 8.11 -4.34 -3.20
CA ALA A 124 6.91 -3.72 -3.77
C ALA A 124 7.13 -3.23 -5.20
N ILE A 125 8.24 -2.54 -5.45
CA ILE A 125 8.63 -2.05 -6.80
C ILE A 125 8.83 -3.23 -7.75
N SER A 126 9.60 -4.23 -7.35
CA SER A 126 9.96 -5.37 -8.22
C SER A 126 8.74 -6.22 -8.58
N LEU A 127 7.77 -6.35 -7.68
CA LEU A 127 6.53 -7.08 -7.90
C LEU A 127 5.43 -6.22 -8.54
N LYS A 128 5.65 -4.92 -8.72
CA LYS A 128 4.63 -3.94 -9.11
C LYS A 128 3.40 -4.06 -8.21
N ALA A 129 3.63 -4.01 -6.90
CA ALA A 129 2.57 -4.14 -5.92
C ALA A 129 1.58 -2.96 -6.03
N ASP A 130 0.30 -3.25 -5.88
CA ASP A 130 -0.74 -2.21 -5.89
C ASP A 130 -0.64 -1.29 -4.68
N LYS A 131 -0.24 -1.86 -3.53
CA LYS A 131 -0.13 -1.14 -2.25
C LYS A 131 1.15 -1.53 -1.51
N LEU A 132 1.76 -0.56 -0.85
CA LEU A 132 2.82 -0.75 0.13
C LEU A 132 2.38 -0.13 1.45
N ILE A 133 2.44 -0.88 2.55
CA ILE A 133 2.01 -0.41 3.87
C ILE A 133 3.19 -0.44 4.81
N PHE A 134 3.52 0.70 5.39
CA PHE A 134 4.49 0.83 6.47
C PHE A 134 3.78 0.93 7.81
N LEU A 135 4.13 0.05 8.74
CA LEU A 135 3.64 0.03 10.11
C LEU A 135 4.68 0.68 11.03
N GLY A 136 4.42 1.92 11.43
CA GLY A 136 5.29 2.71 12.31
C GLY A 136 4.69 2.96 13.69
N ARG A 137 5.38 3.75 14.51
CA ARG A 137 4.83 4.26 15.78
C ARG A 137 3.84 5.38 15.56
N SER A 138 4.13 6.25 14.60
CA SER A 138 3.24 7.34 14.19
C SER A 138 2.13 6.81 13.31
N ALA A 139 0.94 7.38 13.42
CA ALA A 139 -0.17 7.09 12.51
C ALA A 139 0.09 7.58 11.07
N GLY A 140 1.08 8.45 10.89
CA GLY A 140 1.44 9.04 9.60
C GLY A 140 2.07 10.41 9.79
N LEU A 141 1.90 11.27 8.80
CA LEU A 141 2.37 12.65 8.83
C LEU A 141 1.38 13.54 9.59
N MET A 142 1.93 14.45 10.38
CA MET A 142 1.16 15.45 11.13
C MET A 142 1.41 16.84 10.54
N ASP A 143 0.37 17.65 10.50
CA ASP A 143 0.47 19.07 10.16
C ASP A 143 1.04 19.90 11.33
N GLU A 144 1.18 21.21 11.14
CA GLU A 144 1.68 22.15 12.16
C GLU A 144 0.77 22.22 13.40
N HIS A 145 -0.49 21.78 13.29
CA HIS A 145 -1.47 21.77 14.38
C HIS A 145 -1.57 20.39 15.07
N GLY A 146 -0.73 19.42 14.62
CA GLY A 146 -0.74 18.06 15.16
C GLY A 146 -1.91 17.21 14.64
N GLN A 147 -2.55 17.61 13.54
CA GLN A 147 -3.59 16.82 12.89
C GLN A 147 -2.98 15.91 11.82
N LEU A 148 -3.56 14.72 11.67
CA LEU A 148 -3.10 13.74 10.70
C LEU A 148 -3.39 14.21 9.27
N ILE A 149 -2.35 14.26 8.45
CA ILE A 149 -2.47 14.51 7.01
C ILE A 149 -2.87 13.20 6.35
N ARG A 150 -4.09 13.14 5.82
CA ARG A 150 -4.67 11.91 5.26
C ARG A 150 -4.08 11.51 3.93
N GLU A 151 -3.76 12.49 3.09
CA GLU A 151 -3.26 12.27 1.74
C GLU A 151 -2.13 13.23 1.41
N VAL A 152 -1.08 12.72 0.75
CA VAL A 152 0.10 13.49 0.33
C VAL A 152 0.53 13.05 -1.05
N LEU A 153 0.83 14.00 -1.91
CA LEU A 153 1.39 13.73 -3.24
C LEU A 153 2.90 13.44 -3.13
N PRO A 154 3.47 12.55 -3.97
CA PRO A 154 4.88 12.17 -3.89
C PRO A 154 5.86 13.34 -3.97
N HIS A 155 5.53 14.41 -4.70
CA HIS A 155 6.38 15.60 -4.80
C HIS A 155 6.39 16.45 -3.52
N GLN A 156 5.35 16.40 -2.69
CA GLN A 156 5.28 17.10 -1.41
C GLN A 156 6.12 16.43 -0.32
N LEU A 157 6.47 15.14 -0.50
CA LEU A 157 7.27 14.39 0.48
C LEU A 157 8.66 14.96 0.70
N GLU A 158 9.21 15.78 -0.22
CA GLU A 158 10.53 16.39 -0.08
C GLU A 158 10.60 17.30 1.16
N GLU A 159 9.59 18.14 1.36
CA GLU A 159 9.51 19.06 2.50
C GLU A 159 9.41 18.29 3.81
N HIS A 160 8.60 17.25 3.84
CA HIS A 160 8.48 16.39 5.02
C HIS A 160 9.76 15.61 5.31
N LEU A 161 10.48 15.12 4.29
CA LEU A 161 11.77 14.44 4.47
C LEU A 161 12.80 15.36 5.11
N LEU A 162 12.86 16.64 4.73
CA LEU A 162 13.74 17.61 5.34
C LEU A 162 13.43 17.83 6.83
N GLN A 163 12.14 17.86 7.19
CA GLN A 163 11.70 18.01 8.57
C GLN A 163 12.11 16.84 9.47
N TYR A 164 12.14 15.62 8.95
CA TYR A 164 12.44 14.41 9.72
C TYR A 164 13.87 13.88 9.53
N GLN A 165 14.73 14.58 8.78
CA GLN A 165 16.08 14.14 8.42
C GLN A 165 16.95 13.81 9.64
N ASP A 166 16.86 14.61 10.70
CA ASP A 166 17.63 14.43 11.94
C ASP A 166 16.88 13.57 12.99
N ALA A 167 15.64 13.18 12.71
CA ALA A 167 14.87 12.38 13.61
C ALA A 167 15.38 10.92 13.61
N ASN A 168 15.77 10.43 14.77
CA ASN A 168 16.16 9.01 14.95
C ASN A 168 14.89 8.12 15.02
N SER A 169 13.96 8.38 14.13
CA SER A 169 12.64 7.75 14.05
C SER A 169 12.48 6.95 12.76
N ASP A 170 11.61 5.96 12.79
CA ASP A 170 11.24 5.13 11.65
C ASP A 170 10.55 5.94 10.53
N ILE A 171 9.90 7.07 10.88
CA ILE A 171 9.15 7.89 9.93
C ILE A 171 9.99 8.37 8.73
N PHE A 172 11.25 8.75 8.95
CA PHE A 172 12.13 9.17 7.84
C PHE A 172 12.33 8.05 6.82
N LEU A 173 12.62 6.84 7.30
CA LEU A 173 12.83 5.66 6.43
C LEU A 173 11.54 5.28 5.69
N HIS A 174 10.40 5.37 6.37
CA HIS A 174 9.08 5.13 5.76
C HIS A 174 8.79 6.16 4.66
N LEU A 175 9.01 7.45 4.90
CA LEU A 175 8.80 8.51 3.91
C LEU A 175 9.75 8.36 2.71
N HIS A 176 11.01 8.03 2.97
CA HIS A 176 11.99 7.78 1.91
C HIS A 176 11.59 6.56 1.06
N GLY A 177 11.16 5.48 1.71
CA GLY A 177 10.63 4.28 1.05
C GLY A 177 9.37 4.58 0.26
N ALA A 178 8.42 5.34 0.83
CA ALA A 178 7.18 5.74 0.21
C ALA A 178 7.41 6.58 -1.06
N LYS A 179 8.27 7.61 -0.96
CA LYS A 179 8.68 8.43 -2.12
C LYS A 179 9.28 7.57 -3.22
N THR A 180 10.23 6.69 -2.86
CA THR A 180 10.90 5.82 -3.82
C THR A 180 9.93 4.86 -4.49
N ALA A 181 9.02 4.24 -3.73
CA ALA A 181 8.03 3.31 -4.24
C ALA A 181 7.05 3.99 -5.20
N SER A 182 6.48 5.13 -4.82
CA SER A 182 5.53 5.88 -5.64
C SER A 182 6.14 6.34 -6.96
N LEU A 183 7.37 6.89 -6.94
CA LEU A 183 8.08 7.30 -8.15
C LEU A 183 8.45 6.13 -9.08
N GLN A 184 8.44 4.89 -8.57
CA GLN A 184 8.75 3.68 -9.35
C GLN A 184 7.53 2.79 -9.60
N GLY A 185 6.33 3.37 -9.51
CA GLY A 185 5.09 2.76 -10.01
C GLY A 185 4.30 1.94 -9.00
N VAL A 186 4.56 2.06 -7.70
CA VAL A 186 3.64 1.59 -6.67
C VAL A 186 2.55 2.64 -6.50
N HIS A 187 1.31 2.30 -6.84
CA HIS A 187 0.21 3.26 -6.93
C HIS A 187 -0.14 3.93 -5.60
N ARG A 188 -0.07 3.18 -4.50
CA ARG A 188 -0.44 3.68 -3.17
C ARG A 188 0.55 3.20 -2.12
N VAL A 189 1.00 4.12 -1.28
CA VAL A 189 1.80 3.79 -0.11
C VAL A 189 1.09 4.34 1.12
N HIS A 190 0.93 3.50 2.14
CA HIS A 190 0.23 3.86 3.37
C HIS A 190 1.19 3.86 4.54
N LEU A 191 1.09 4.88 5.38
CA LEU A 191 1.79 4.98 6.66
C LEU A 191 0.75 4.87 7.76
N ILE A 192 0.81 3.81 8.56
CA ILE A 192 -0.16 3.56 9.64
C ILE A 192 0.53 3.19 10.95
N SER A 193 -0.18 3.33 12.07
CA SER A 193 0.36 2.97 13.38
C SER A 193 0.09 1.52 13.75
N TYR A 194 1.13 0.82 14.20
CA TYR A 194 0.97 -0.49 14.83
C TYR A 194 0.41 -0.40 16.27
N ALA A 195 0.39 0.81 16.86
CA ALA A 195 -0.13 1.04 18.20
C ALA A 195 -1.66 1.18 18.25
N THR A 196 -2.29 1.41 17.09
CA THR A 196 -3.74 1.53 16.96
C THR A 196 -4.32 0.18 16.55
N ASP A 197 -5.18 -0.38 17.40
CA ASP A 197 -5.85 -1.65 17.09
C ASP A 197 -6.82 -1.45 15.92
N GLY A 198 -6.80 -2.40 14.97
CA GLY A 198 -7.63 -2.33 13.77
C GLY A 198 -7.17 -1.33 12.69
N ALA A 199 -6.07 -0.58 12.90
CA ALA A 199 -5.60 0.45 11.97
C ALA A 199 -5.47 -0.04 10.52
N MET A 200 -4.98 -1.25 10.30
CA MET A 200 -4.85 -1.81 8.95
C MET A 200 -6.21 -2.06 8.30
N LEU A 201 -7.20 -2.54 9.06
CA LEU A 201 -8.54 -2.76 8.54
C LEU A 201 -9.23 -1.43 8.24
N GLU A 202 -9.11 -0.45 9.14
CA GLU A 202 -9.63 0.89 8.96
C GLU A 202 -9.03 1.55 7.71
N GLU A 203 -7.69 1.48 7.53
CA GLU A 203 -7.00 2.05 6.37
C GLU A 203 -7.40 1.42 5.05
N LEU A 204 -7.62 0.11 5.02
CA LEU A 204 -7.87 -0.61 3.77
C LEU A 204 -9.35 -0.67 3.37
N PHE A 205 -10.27 -0.55 4.35
CA PHE A 205 -11.69 -0.81 4.13
C PHE A 205 -12.61 0.37 4.47
N THR A 206 -12.06 1.50 4.93
CA THR A 206 -12.86 2.71 5.16
C THR A 206 -12.37 3.86 4.28
N ARG A 207 -13.24 4.85 4.09
CA ARG A 207 -12.93 6.04 3.29
C ARG A 207 -11.83 6.89 3.92
N ASP A 208 -11.99 7.18 5.20
CA ASP A 208 -11.12 8.15 5.88
C ASP A 208 -9.78 7.54 6.28
N GLY A 209 -9.71 6.21 6.37
CA GLY A 209 -8.51 5.51 6.79
C GLY A 209 -8.06 5.85 8.21
N SER A 210 -6.94 5.30 8.64
CA SER A 210 -6.33 5.56 9.96
C SER A 210 -4.95 6.22 9.87
N GLY A 211 -4.43 6.34 8.65
CA GLY A 211 -3.07 6.75 8.37
C GLY A 211 -2.91 7.88 7.36
N THR A 212 -1.70 7.99 6.82
CA THR A 212 -1.38 8.86 5.68
C THR A 212 -1.19 8.01 4.43
N MET A 213 -1.94 8.32 3.39
CA MET A 213 -1.78 7.73 2.06
C MET A 213 -0.92 8.62 1.17
N ILE A 214 0.04 8.02 0.49
CA ILE A 214 0.86 8.66 -0.54
C ILE A 214 0.43 8.07 -1.90
N THR A 215 -0.06 8.92 -2.79
CA THR A 215 -0.50 8.52 -4.13
C THR A 215 -0.26 9.66 -5.11
N ASP A 216 0.04 9.35 -6.35
CA ASP A 216 0.21 10.33 -7.44
C ASP A 216 -1.07 10.53 -8.26
N ALA A 217 -2.05 9.65 -8.09
CA ALA A 217 -3.37 9.80 -8.66
C ALA A 217 -4.29 10.55 -7.70
N HIS A 218 -5.01 11.54 -8.19
CA HIS A 218 -6.19 12.01 -7.46
C HIS A 218 -7.10 10.80 -7.26
N TYR A 219 -7.33 10.47 -6.00
CA TYR A 219 -7.94 9.20 -5.58
C TYR A 219 -9.33 8.95 -6.15
N GLU A 220 -9.97 10.02 -6.63
CA GLU A 220 -11.30 10.01 -7.21
C GLU A 220 -11.28 10.82 -8.51
N GLU A 221 -10.78 10.23 -9.60
CA GLU A 221 -10.85 10.87 -10.90
C GLU A 221 -12.22 10.62 -11.53
N VAL A 222 -12.86 11.71 -11.97
CA VAL A 222 -14.08 11.63 -12.76
C VAL A 222 -13.69 11.22 -14.19
N ARG A 223 -14.12 10.05 -14.63
CA ARG A 223 -13.87 9.55 -15.98
C ARG A 223 -15.17 9.20 -16.69
N THR A 224 -15.12 9.17 -18.01
CA THR A 224 -16.22 8.60 -18.80
C THR A 224 -16.35 7.10 -18.50
N ALA A 225 -17.58 6.63 -18.34
CA ALA A 225 -17.87 5.22 -18.13
C ALA A 225 -17.63 4.41 -19.40
N ASN A 226 -17.32 3.15 -19.22
CA ASN A 226 -17.16 2.17 -20.27
C ASN A 226 -18.03 0.92 -20.01
N ILE A 227 -18.09 0.00 -20.97
CA ILE A 227 -18.96 -1.18 -20.89
C ILE A 227 -18.71 -2.07 -19.66
N GLN A 228 -17.51 -2.05 -19.12
CA GLN A 228 -17.17 -2.84 -17.94
C GLN A 228 -17.79 -2.25 -16.66
N ASP A 229 -18.12 -0.96 -16.65
CA ASP A 229 -18.71 -0.24 -15.52
C ASP A 229 -20.20 -0.51 -15.36
N VAL A 230 -20.87 -1.08 -16.35
CA VAL A 230 -22.34 -1.31 -16.37
C VAL A 230 -22.79 -2.10 -15.13
N GLY A 231 -22.01 -3.12 -14.72
CA GLY A 231 -22.32 -3.90 -13.53
C GLY A 231 -22.28 -3.08 -12.25
N GLY A 232 -21.25 -2.24 -12.10
CA GLY A 232 -21.09 -1.31 -10.98
C GLY A 232 -22.17 -0.24 -10.95
N LEU A 233 -22.52 0.32 -12.11
CA LEU A 233 -23.61 1.30 -12.25
C LEU A 233 -24.97 0.72 -11.84
N ILE A 234 -25.27 -0.51 -12.26
CA ILE A 234 -26.51 -1.18 -11.84
C ILE A 234 -26.56 -1.33 -10.32
N ASN A 235 -25.47 -1.74 -9.70
CA ASN A 235 -25.40 -1.92 -8.25
C ASN A 235 -25.59 -0.60 -7.50
N LEU A 236 -25.04 0.51 -8.04
CA LEU A 236 -25.18 1.84 -7.46
C LEU A 236 -26.59 2.43 -7.63
N LEU A 237 -27.20 2.25 -8.81
CA LEU A 237 -28.48 2.87 -9.17
C LEU A 237 -29.68 2.10 -8.63
N ARG A 238 -29.62 0.76 -8.58
CA ARG A 238 -30.75 -0.09 -8.21
C ARG A 238 -31.42 0.26 -6.89
N PRO A 239 -30.70 0.50 -5.77
CA PRO A 239 -31.36 0.90 -4.51
C PRO A 239 -32.19 2.18 -4.66
N LEU A 240 -31.67 3.16 -5.39
CA LEU A 240 -32.34 4.45 -5.64
C LEU A 240 -33.55 4.32 -6.59
N GLU A 241 -33.48 3.37 -7.53
CA GLU A 241 -34.61 3.01 -8.41
C GLU A 241 -35.72 2.32 -7.64
N GLU A 242 -35.37 1.39 -6.73
CA GLU A 242 -36.32 0.68 -5.86
C GLU A 242 -37.03 1.61 -4.86
N GLU A 243 -36.31 2.65 -4.40
CA GLU A 243 -36.89 3.71 -3.55
C GLU A 243 -37.72 4.73 -4.35
N GLY A 244 -37.73 4.65 -5.68
CA GLY A 244 -38.45 5.59 -6.55
C GLY A 244 -37.79 6.97 -6.69
N ILE A 245 -36.54 7.10 -6.27
CA ILE A 245 -35.74 8.35 -6.41
C ILE A 245 -35.27 8.51 -7.85
N LEU A 246 -34.86 7.41 -8.50
CA LEU A 246 -34.43 7.37 -9.88
C LEU A 246 -35.40 6.55 -10.74
N VAL A 247 -35.47 6.92 -12.03
CA VAL A 247 -36.22 6.17 -13.02
C VAL A 247 -35.46 4.92 -13.41
N TYR A 248 -36.13 3.77 -13.39
CA TYR A 248 -35.53 2.48 -13.76
C TYR A 248 -34.94 2.50 -15.15
N ARG A 249 -33.74 1.95 -15.27
CA ARG A 249 -33.04 1.75 -16.54
C ARG A 249 -32.66 0.28 -16.71
N SER A 250 -33.06 -0.26 -17.86
CA SER A 250 -32.62 -1.64 -18.19
C SER A 250 -31.13 -1.66 -18.46
N ARG A 251 -30.52 -2.84 -18.27
CA ARG A 251 -29.12 -3.08 -18.56
C ARG A 251 -28.76 -2.70 -20.03
N GLU A 252 -29.62 -3.10 -20.97
CA GLU A 252 -29.44 -2.78 -22.38
C GLU A 252 -29.39 -1.27 -22.64
N ARG A 253 -30.23 -0.52 -21.94
CA ARG A 253 -30.24 0.94 -22.04
C ARG A 253 -28.94 1.55 -21.49
N LEU A 254 -28.48 1.08 -20.36
CA LEU A 254 -27.20 1.53 -19.78
C LEU A 254 -26.02 1.21 -20.71
N GLU A 255 -26.00 0.02 -21.31
CA GLU A 255 -24.98 -0.37 -22.28
C GLU A 255 -24.97 0.53 -23.52
N ASN A 256 -26.14 0.92 -24.03
CA ASN A 256 -26.27 1.80 -25.19
C ASN A 256 -25.94 3.27 -24.89
N GLU A 257 -26.16 3.72 -23.66
CA GLU A 257 -25.98 5.11 -23.25
C GLU A 257 -24.69 5.30 -22.40
N ILE A 258 -23.81 4.29 -22.32
CA ILE A 258 -22.69 4.25 -21.38
C ILE A 258 -21.73 5.43 -21.51
N GLU A 259 -21.48 5.90 -22.73
CA GLU A 259 -20.58 7.03 -23.02
C GLU A 259 -21.11 8.37 -22.48
N GLN A 260 -22.40 8.43 -22.12
CA GLN A 260 -23.02 9.62 -21.54
C GLN A 260 -22.83 9.69 -20.02
N PHE A 261 -22.34 8.60 -19.42
CA PHE A 261 -22.08 8.52 -17.99
C PHE A 261 -20.65 8.95 -17.67
N ALA A 262 -20.52 9.80 -16.66
CA ALA A 262 -19.28 10.02 -15.93
C ALA A 262 -19.35 9.24 -14.61
N VAL A 263 -18.26 8.62 -14.23
CA VAL A 263 -18.16 7.80 -13.01
C VAL A 263 -16.95 8.18 -12.20
N ILE A 264 -17.06 7.98 -10.90
CA ILE A 264 -15.94 7.93 -9.98
C ILE A 264 -15.83 6.47 -9.53
N GLU A 265 -14.67 5.87 -9.78
CA GLU A 265 -14.38 4.48 -9.44
C GLU A 265 -13.28 4.42 -8.40
N ARG A 266 -13.39 3.45 -7.49
CA ARG A 266 -12.35 3.10 -6.52
C ARG A 266 -12.30 1.59 -6.32
N ASP A 267 -11.13 1.00 -6.54
CA ASP A 267 -10.88 -0.43 -6.33
C ASP A 267 -11.93 -1.35 -7.01
N GLY A 268 -12.35 -1.00 -8.24
CA GLY A 268 -13.35 -1.75 -8.98
C GLY A 268 -14.81 -1.49 -8.56
N THR A 269 -15.05 -0.56 -7.63
CA THR A 269 -16.38 -0.17 -7.18
C THR A 269 -16.73 1.22 -7.69
N ILE A 270 -17.88 1.36 -8.35
CA ILE A 270 -18.40 2.67 -8.76
C ILE A 270 -18.98 3.37 -7.53
N LEU A 271 -18.36 4.50 -7.16
CA LEU A 271 -18.74 5.30 -5.97
C LEU A 271 -19.74 6.37 -6.28
N ALA A 272 -19.66 6.96 -7.47
CA ALA A 272 -20.59 7.97 -7.94
C ALA A 272 -20.76 7.89 -9.44
N CYS A 273 -21.89 8.34 -9.91
CA CYS A 273 -22.14 8.53 -11.33
C CYS A 273 -23.02 9.73 -11.58
N ALA A 274 -22.91 10.27 -12.80
CA ALA A 274 -23.83 11.22 -13.38
C ALA A 274 -23.90 10.98 -14.89
N ALA A 275 -25.07 11.15 -15.49
CA ALA A 275 -25.24 11.08 -16.93
C ALA A 275 -25.55 12.47 -17.50
N LEU A 276 -24.99 12.79 -18.66
CA LEU A 276 -25.24 14.02 -19.40
C LEU A 276 -25.91 13.71 -20.74
N TYR A 277 -27.17 14.12 -20.89
CA TYR A 277 -27.96 13.92 -22.10
C TYR A 277 -28.04 15.22 -22.90
N PRO A 278 -27.34 15.35 -24.02
CA PRO A 278 -27.45 16.53 -24.88
C PRO A 278 -28.86 16.66 -25.45
N ILE A 279 -29.43 17.86 -25.39
CA ILE A 279 -30.73 18.17 -26.00
C ILE A 279 -30.51 19.01 -27.22
N PRO A 280 -30.68 18.44 -28.47
CA PRO A 280 -30.53 19.19 -29.70
C PRO A 280 -31.68 20.19 -29.87
N THR A 281 -31.39 21.37 -30.38
CA THR A 281 -32.42 22.32 -30.84
C THR A 281 -33.09 21.80 -32.13
N ALA A 282 -34.19 22.44 -32.52
CA ALA A 282 -34.85 22.10 -33.77
C ALA A 282 -33.96 22.28 -35.05
N GLU A 283 -32.86 23.03 -34.89
CA GLU A 283 -31.85 23.26 -35.93
C GLU A 283 -30.64 22.31 -35.82
N GLY A 284 -30.68 21.37 -34.84
CA GLY A 284 -29.61 20.37 -34.62
C GLY A 284 -28.41 20.89 -33.81
N GLU A 285 -28.43 22.12 -33.30
CA GLU A 285 -27.37 22.65 -32.45
C GLU A 285 -27.53 22.19 -31.01
N LEU A 286 -26.42 21.85 -30.36
CA LEU A 286 -26.39 21.46 -28.94
C LEU A 286 -26.22 22.71 -28.06
N ARG A 287 -27.34 23.24 -27.50
CA ARG A 287 -27.31 24.42 -26.62
C ARG A 287 -27.66 24.12 -25.19
N SER A 288 -28.18 22.96 -24.90
CA SER A 288 -28.57 22.53 -23.56
C SER A 288 -28.34 21.03 -23.39
N ALA A 289 -28.23 20.61 -22.12
CA ALA A 289 -28.12 19.21 -21.77
C ALA A 289 -28.85 18.97 -20.43
N GLU A 290 -29.36 17.77 -20.25
CA GLU A 290 -29.95 17.31 -19.01
C GLU A 290 -28.89 16.51 -18.23
N ILE A 291 -28.72 16.83 -16.93
CA ILE A 291 -27.97 16.00 -16.01
C ILE A 291 -28.94 15.03 -15.35
N ALA A 292 -28.72 13.75 -15.47
CA ALA A 292 -29.56 12.70 -14.93
C ALA A 292 -28.72 11.62 -14.22
N CYS A 293 -29.38 10.69 -13.56
CA CYS A 293 -28.73 9.56 -12.88
C CYS A 293 -27.60 9.96 -11.93
N VAL A 294 -27.74 11.07 -11.24
CA VAL A 294 -26.78 11.49 -10.21
C VAL A 294 -26.97 10.57 -8.99
N ALA A 295 -25.97 9.78 -8.71
CA ALA A 295 -25.97 8.85 -7.59
C ALA A 295 -24.60 8.82 -6.92
N VAL A 296 -24.60 8.68 -5.60
CA VAL A 296 -23.41 8.49 -4.77
C VAL A 296 -23.64 7.30 -3.86
N HIS A 297 -22.61 6.48 -3.71
CA HIS A 297 -22.66 5.30 -2.87
C HIS A 297 -22.94 5.70 -1.40
N PRO A 298 -23.81 4.98 -0.65
CA PRO A 298 -24.23 5.37 0.70
C PRO A 298 -23.10 5.51 1.74
N SER A 299 -21.95 4.90 1.46
CA SER A 299 -20.75 4.99 2.32
C SER A 299 -19.87 6.22 2.04
N TYR A 300 -20.31 7.14 1.14
CA TYR A 300 -19.53 8.32 0.72
C TYR A 300 -20.29 9.63 0.88
#